data_a2b67fb383b09c7f795444b064c5afab
#
_entry.id   a2b67fb383b09c7f795444b064c5afab
#
_cell.length_a   1.000
_cell.length_b   1.000
_cell.length_c   1.000
_cell.angle_alpha   90.00
_cell.angle_beta   90.00
_cell.angle_gamma   90.00
#
_symmetry.space_group_name_H-M   'P 1'
#
loop_
_entity.id
_entity.type
_entity.pdbx_description
1 polymer ?
#
loop_
_entity_poly.entity_id
_entity_poly.type
_entity_poly.pdbx_seq_one_letter_code
_entity_poly.pdbx_strand_id
1 'polypeptide(L)'
;MNIVLFGASGFIGRRVATILRAHGRTLRTPSHREFDYLQPNEAAAREILRGADAVFNCIGVMSRHADVLETVHHRTPALLAKIAAEQGVRHWVQLSALGADPKHAVNFVGSKGRGDEAVCQIGAAHGMRVAVARPSIVYGRGGASCELFIKLARLSVIALPAGGRFMLQPVHANDVADGLVRLLENGAPHGTIIPFTGSLHTSLAGYLAAMRTGLHRKPSLRVLPIPLALVKPFLPLTNVLSNGMVSANSFALLEEGSCADCTAFAELLGREPLGVGEFWAME
;
A
#
# COMPACT_ATOMS: atom_id res chain seq x y z
N MET A 1 -20.39 14.47 6.16
CA MET A 1 -19.87 13.13 6.47
C MET A 1 -18.62 13.28 7.31
N ASN A 2 -18.64 12.66 8.49
CA ASN A 2 -17.52 12.62 9.43
C ASN A 2 -16.66 11.39 9.16
N ILE A 3 -15.40 11.60 8.85
CA ILE A 3 -14.48 10.54 8.44
C ILE A 3 -13.34 10.44 9.43
N VAL A 4 -13.04 9.23 9.90
CA VAL A 4 -11.81 8.93 10.64
C VAL A 4 -10.78 8.36 9.66
N LEU A 5 -9.61 9.00 9.60
CA LEU A 5 -8.51 8.56 8.73
C LEU A 5 -7.30 8.18 9.59
N PHE A 6 -7.09 6.90 9.76
CA PHE A 6 -5.88 6.36 10.37
C PHE A 6 -4.73 6.40 9.36
N GLY A 7 -3.56 6.88 9.81
CA GLY A 7 -2.38 7.01 8.96
C GLY A 7 -2.34 8.28 8.10
N ALA A 8 -3.07 9.33 8.49
CA ALA A 8 -3.13 10.61 7.76
C ALA A 8 -1.77 11.31 7.57
N SER A 9 -0.80 11.08 8.45
CA SER A 9 0.57 11.59 8.31
C SER A 9 1.46 10.75 7.39
N GLY A 10 1.01 9.55 7.01
CA GLY A 10 1.74 8.60 6.19
C GLY A 10 1.77 8.98 4.70
N PHE A 11 2.51 8.18 3.94
CA PHE A 11 2.76 8.41 2.51
C PHE A 11 1.49 8.50 1.66
N ILE A 12 0.53 7.59 1.82
CA ILE A 12 -0.76 7.62 1.10
C ILE A 12 -1.79 8.44 1.88
N GLY A 13 -1.87 8.26 3.21
CA GLY A 13 -2.90 8.90 4.01
C GLY A 13 -2.89 10.43 3.93
N ARG A 14 -1.73 11.08 3.83
CA ARG A 14 -1.66 12.54 3.64
C ARG A 14 -2.31 13.02 2.34
N ARG A 15 -2.18 12.22 1.25
CA ARG A 15 -2.82 12.52 -0.04
C ARG A 15 -4.33 12.32 0.03
N VAL A 16 -4.77 11.23 0.65
CA VAL A 16 -6.19 10.98 0.94
C VAL A 16 -6.78 12.12 1.78
N ALA A 17 -6.09 12.56 2.84
CA ALA A 17 -6.52 13.68 3.67
C ALA A 17 -6.66 14.98 2.86
N THR A 18 -5.74 15.25 1.93
CA THR A 18 -5.79 16.44 1.08
C THR A 18 -7.03 16.40 0.17
N ILE A 19 -7.30 15.28 -0.50
CA ILE A 19 -8.46 15.13 -1.39
C ILE A 19 -9.77 15.26 -0.60
N LEU A 20 -9.89 14.54 0.52
CA LEU A 20 -11.11 14.57 1.33
C LEU A 20 -11.42 15.98 1.88
N ARG A 21 -10.39 16.74 2.29
CA ARG A 21 -10.56 18.14 2.72
C ARG A 21 -11.02 19.04 1.57
N ALA A 22 -10.44 18.85 0.37
CA ALA A 22 -10.86 19.56 -0.83
C ALA A 22 -12.33 19.28 -1.21
N HIS A 23 -12.82 18.06 -0.90
CA HIS A 23 -14.23 17.68 -1.08
C HIS A 23 -15.13 18.10 0.10
N GLY A 24 -14.65 18.96 1.00
CA GLY A 24 -15.44 19.49 2.12
C GLY A 24 -15.81 18.44 3.20
N ARG A 25 -15.04 17.35 3.32
CA ARG A 25 -15.29 16.33 4.35
C ARG A 25 -14.70 16.73 5.69
N THR A 26 -15.42 16.42 6.78
CA THR A 26 -14.91 16.59 8.15
C THR A 26 -14.00 15.42 8.49
N LEU A 27 -12.72 15.68 8.81
CA LEU A 27 -11.74 14.66 9.10
C LEU A 27 -11.28 14.67 10.56
N ARG A 28 -11.34 13.50 11.20
CA ARG A 28 -10.57 13.19 12.40
C ARG A 28 -9.36 12.34 11.99
N THR A 29 -8.16 12.83 12.30
CA THR A 29 -6.90 12.20 11.90
C THR A 29 -6.05 11.89 13.12
N PRO A 30 -6.35 10.78 13.85
CA PRO A 30 -5.66 10.46 15.09
C PRO A 30 -4.16 10.29 14.85
N SER A 31 -3.37 10.91 15.72
CA SER A 31 -1.92 10.76 15.76
C SER A 31 -1.52 9.46 16.45
N HIS A 32 -0.25 9.05 16.31
CA HIS A 32 0.30 7.89 17.04
C HIS A 32 0.19 8.04 18.57
N ARG A 33 0.22 9.30 19.09
CA ARG A 33 0.08 9.53 20.54
C ARG A 33 -1.35 9.34 21.02
N GLU A 34 -2.34 9.59 20.16
CA GLU A 34 -3.76 9.39 20.48
C GLU A 34 -4.17 7.93 20.30
N PHE A 35 -3.54 7.21 19.35
CA PHE A 35 -3.81 5.80 19.12
C PHE A 35 -2.58 5.07 18.58
N ASP A 36 -2.03 4.17 19.41
CA ASP A 36 -0.90 3.31 19.02
C ASP A 36 -1.40 2.00 18.45
N TYR A 37 -1.08 1.75 17.18
CA TYR A 37 -1.44 0.50 16.49
C TYR A 37 -0.75 -0.74 17.06
N LEU A 38 0.38 -0.59 17.74
CA LEU A 38 1.08 -1.71 18.38
C LEU A 38 0.52 -2.05 19.76
N GLN A 39 -0.12 -1.06 20.42
CA GLN A 39 -0.73 -1.21 21.75
C GLN A 39 -2.14 -0.59 21.73
N PRO A 40 -3.08 -1.19 20.95
CA PRO A 40 -4.40 -0.60 20.76
C PRO A 40 -5.19 -0.55 22.06
N ASN A 41 -5.74 0.63 22.37
CA ASN A 41 -6.60 0.86 23.51
C ASN A 41 -8.05 1.00 23.05
N GLU A 42 -8.95 0.13 23.54
CA GLU A 42 -10.35 0.12 23.12
C GLU A 42 -11.10 1.40 23.51
N ALA A 43 -10.84 1.96 24.68
CA ALA A 43 -11.51 3.20 25.12
C ALA A 43 -11.13 4.37 24.20
N ALA A 44 -9.85 4.49 23.86
CA ALA A 44 -9.37 5.48 22.90
C ALA A 44 -9.97 5.25 21.50
N ALA A 45 -10.05 4.00 21.05
CA ALA A 45 -10.68 3.66 19.77
C ALA A 45 -12.16 4.06 19.73
N ARG A 46 -12.92 3.79 20.81
CA ARG A 46 -14.32 4.17 20.92
C ARG A 46 -14.52 5.69 20.90
N GLU A 47 -13.65 6.43 21.58
CA GLU A 47 -13.69 7.91 21.54
C GLU A 47 -13.37 8.44 20.13
N ILE A 48 -12.34 7.92 19.48
CA ILE A 48 -11.93 8.34 18.13
C ILE A 48 -13.04 8.04 17.11
N LEU A 49 -13.71 6.91 17.20
CA LEU A 49 -14.71 6.45 16.24
C LEU A 49 -16.12 7.01 16.49
N ARG A 50 -16.34 7.67 17.62
CA ARG A 50 -17.67 8.20 17.99
C ARG A 50 -18.20 9.18 16.94
N GLY A 51 -19.39 8.87 16.39
CA GLY A 51 -20.08 9.69 15.40
C GLY A 51 -19.42 9.71 14.02
N ALA A 52 -18.52 8.78 13.73
CA ALA A 52 -17.95 8.62 12.40
C ALA A 52 -18.95 7.96 11.45
N ASP A 53 -19.04 8.46 10.22
CA ASP A 53 -19.80 7.86 9.12
C ASP A 53 -18.97 6.84 8.35
N ALA A 54 -17.65 7.10 8.23
CA ALA A 54 -16.72 6.29 7.48
C ALA A 54 -15.33 6.26 8.12
N VAL A 55 -14.59 5.18 7.86
CA VAL A 55 -13.20 4.99 8.30
C VAL A 55 -12.31 4.68 7.09
N PHE A 56 -11.16 5.34 7.01
CA PHE A 56 -10.04 4.95 6.16
C PHE A 56 -8.91 4.38 7.01
N ASN A 57 -8.50 3.17 6.71
CA ASN A 57 -7.29 2.59 7.30
C ASN A 57 -6.15 2.61 6.26
N CYS A 58 -5.27 3.62 6.38
CA CYS A 58 -4.09 3.78 5.54
C CYS A 58 -2.79 3.41 6.28
N ILE A 59 -2.90 2.70 7.41
CA ILE A 59 -1.74 2.24 8.18
C ILE A 59 -1.13 1.00 7.53
N GLY A 60 0.20 1.02 7.44
CA GLY A 60 0.98 -0.13 7.03
C GLY A 60 2.45 0.09 7.38
N VAL A 61 3.14 -0.98 7.76
CA VAL A 61 4.54 -0.97 8.12
C VAL A 61 5.30 -2.09 7.42
N MET A 62 6.58 -1.87 7.16
CA MET A 62 7.51 -2.95 6.88
C MET A 62 8.25 -3.29 8.17
N SER A 63 8.34 -4.56 8.48
CA SER A 63 9.05 -5.04 9.66
C SER A 63 9.62 -6.43 9.42
N ARG A 64 10.77 -6.71 10.03
CA ARG A 64 11.33 -8.07 10.11
C ARG A 64 10.64 -8.95 11.17
N HIS A 65 9.84 -8.35 12.04
CA HIS A 65 9.13 -9.02 13.14
C HIS A 65 7.71 -9.35 12.70
N ALA A 66 7.40 -10.64 12.61
CA ALA A 66 6.09 -11.13 12.16
C ALA A 66 4.95 -10.65 13.08
N ASP A 67 5.18 -10.58 14.39
CA ASP A 67 4.16 -10.14 15.36
C ASP A 67 3.80 -8.65 15.19
N VAL A 68 4.77 -7.79 14.83
CA VAL A 68 4.52 -6.40 14.49
C VAL A 68 3.64 -6.30 13.24
N LEU A 69 3.94 -7.09 12.20
CA LEU A 69 3.11 -7.13 10.98
C LEU A 69 1.70 -7.62 11.29
N GLU A 70 1.60 -8.69 12.08
CA GLU A 70 0.32 -9.28 12.47
C GLU A 70 -0.53 -8.30 13.30
N THR A 71 0.08 -7.60 14.24
CA THR A 71 -0.61 -6.61 15.07
C THR A 71 -1.10 -5.44 14.21
N VAL A 72 -0.22 -4.85 13.39
CA VAL A 72 -0.55 -3.63 12.63
C VAL A 72 -1.47 -3.89 11.45
N HIS A 73 -1.34 -5.05 10.77
CA HIS A 73 -2.10 -5.31 9.54
C HIS A 73 -3.37 -6.13 9.78
N HIS A 74 -3.46 -6.89 10.86
CA HIS A 74 -4.60 -7.77 11.14
C HIS A 74 -5.30 -7.44 12.46
N ARG A 75 -4.65 -7.65 13.61
CA ARG A 75 -5.32 -7.59 14.92
C ARG A 75 -5.93 -6.21 15.20
N THR A 76 -5.15 -5.16 15.01
CA THR A 76 -5.62 -3.79 15.29
C THR A 76 -6.68 -3.31 14.29
N PRO A 77 -6.55 -3.50 12.96
CA PRO A 77 -7.66 -3.24 12.03
C PRO A 77 -8.94 -4.00 12.35
N ALA A 78 -8.84 -5.29 12.73
CA ALA A 78 -10.01 -6.08 13.14
C ALA A 78 -10.70 -5.50 14.39
N LEU A 79 -9.92 -5.14 15.43
CA LEU A 79 -10.43 -4.47 16.62
C LEU A 79 -11.14 -3.16 16.28
N LEU A 80 -10.50 -2.30 15.48
CA LEU A 80 -11.06 -1.01 15.07
C LEU A 80 -12.33 -1.18 14.23
N ALA A 81 -12.35 -2.15 13.31
CA ALA A 81 -13.52 -2.44 12.49
C ALA A 81 -14.71 -2.93 13.32
N LYS A 82 -14.44 -3.79 14.33
CA LYS A 82 -15.46 -4.22 15.29
C LYS A 82 -16.06 -3.04 16.05
N ILE A 83 -15.22 -2.17 16.63
CA ILE A 83 -15.67 -1.00 17.37
C ILE A 83 -16.42 -0.01 16.45
N ALA A 84 -15.91 0.19 15.22
CA ALA A 84 -16.55 1.03 14.23
C ALA A 84 -17.97 0.53 13.89
N ALA A 85 -18.12 -0.77 13.66
CA ALA A 85 -19.39 -1.40 13.37
C ALA A 85 -20.38 -1.30 14.56
N GLU A 86 -19.92 -1.56 15.78
CA GLU A 86 -20.71 -1.38 17.02
C GLU A 86 -21.21 0.07 17.22
N GLN A 87 -20.47 1.05 16.69
CA GLN A 87 -20.85 2.48 16.78
C GLN A 87 -21.62 2.99 15.55
N GLY A 88 -22.01 2.09 14.64
CA GLY A 88 -22.84 2.44 13.50
C GLY A 88 -22.09 3.09 12.33
N VAL A 89 -20.76 2.94 12.25
CA VAL A 89 -19.98 3.33 11.06
C VAL A 89 -20.48 2.52 9.87
N ARG A 90 -20.76 3.21 8.77
CA ARG A 90 -21.37 2.57 7.59
C ARG A 90 -20.38 2.15 6.51
N HIS A 91 -19.18 2.74 6.51
CA HIS A 91 -18.19 2.50 5.46
C HIS A 91 -16.79 2.33 6.04
N TRP A 92 -16.07 1.33 5.53
CA TRP A 92 -14.66 1.08 5.83
C TRP A 92 -13.87 0.95 4.53
N VAL A 93 -12.84 1.75 4.36
CA VAL A 93 -11.92 1.68 3.22
C VAL A 93 -10.55 1.25 3.73
N GLN A 94 -10.08 0.10 3.23
CA GLN A 94 -8.84 -0.54 3.65
C GLN A 94 -7.76 -0.39 2.59
N LEU A 95 -6.60 0.15 2.96
CA LEU A 95 -5.40 0.13 2.14
C LEU A 95 -4.60 -1.15 2.44
N SER A 96 -4.66 -2.10 1.53
CA SER A 96 -3.97 -3.38 1.59
C SER A 96 -2.71 -3.40 0.71
N ALA A 97 -2.40 -4.52 0.08
CA ALA A 97 -1.32 -4.67 -0.90
C ALA A 97 -1.70 -5.73 -1.94
N LEU A 98 -1.19 -5.60 -3.15
CA LEU A 98 -1.33 -6.63 -4.18
C LEU A 98 -0.66 -7.93 -3.69
N GLY A 99 -1.28 -9.08 -3.98
CA GLY A 99 -0.84 -10.38 -3.45
C GLY A 99 -1.28 -10.66 -2.00
N ALA A 100 -2.04 -9.77 -1.34
CA ALA A 100 -2.57 -10.05 0.01
C ALA A 100 -3.47 -11.28 0.02
N ASP A 101 -3.02 -12.32 0.71
CA ASP A 101 -3.73 -13.60 0.88
C ASP A 101 -3.49 -14.08 2.32
N PRO A 102 -4.54 -14.43 3.09
CA PRO A 102 -4.38 -14.87 4.48
C PRO A 102 -3.48 -16.10 4.66
N LYS A 103 -3.34 -16.92 3.62
CA LYS A 103 -2.51 -18.14 3.60
C LYS A 103 -1.10 -17.91 3.05
N HIS A 104 -0.77 -16.70 2.60
CA HIS A 104 0.52 -16.42 1.99
C HIS A 104 1.67 -16.63 2.97
N ALA A 105 2.75 -17.31 2.52
CA ALA A 105 3.91 -17.62 3.35
C ALA A 105 4.72 -16.38 3.78
N VAL A 106 4.73 -15.34 2.95
CA VAL A 106 5.39 -14.06 3.27
C VAL A 106 4.53 -13.27 4.24
N ASN A 107 5.04 -13.04 5.46
CA ASN A 107 4.30 -12.44 6.57
C ASN A 107 3.68 -11.06 6.22
N PHE A 108 4.31 -10.25 5.38
CA PHE A 108 3.79 -8.93 5.00
C PHE A 108 2.44 -9.04 4.28
N VAL A 109 2.37 -9.80 3.19
CA VAL A 109 1.12 -9.95 2.44
C VAL A 109 0.15 -10.92 3.14
N GLY A 110 0.66 -11.90 3.87
CA GLY A 110 -0.15 -12.80 4.70
C GLY A 110 -0.92 -12.05 5.78
N SER A 111 -0.25 -11.20 6.55
CA SER A 111 -0.91 -10.41 7.60
C SER A 111 -1.92 -9.40 7.02
N LYS A 112 -1.62 -8.81 5.86
CA LYS A 112 -2.58 -7.96 5.16
C LYS A 112 -3.80 -8.74 4.69
N GLY A 113 -3.60 -9.94 4.12
CA GLY A 113 -4.69 -10.81 3.71
C GLY A 113 -5.62 -11.18 4.87
N ARG A 114 -5.05 -11.56 6.03
CA ARG A 114 -5.84 -11.84 7.25
C ARG A 114 -6.59 -10.60 7.75
N GLY A 115 -5.97 -9.42 7.68
CA GLY A 115 -6.62 -8.16 8.00
C GLY A 115 -7.78 -7.83 7.07
N ASP A 116 -7.59 -7.99 5.76
CA ASP A 116 -8.66 -7.80 4.75
C ASP A 116 -9.84 -8.73 5.03
N GLU A 117 -9.56 -10.02 5.26
CA GLU A 117 -10.58 -11.03 5.57
C GLU A 117 -11.34 -10.68 6.86
N ALA A 118 -10.63 -10.34 7.94
CA ALA A 118 -11.24 -10.01 9.22
C ALA A 118 -12.17 -8.78 9.13
N VAL A 119 -11.72 -7.68 8.49
CA VAL A 119 -12.57 -6.49 8.35
C VAL A 119 -13.77 -6.73 7.43
N CYS A 120 -13.63 -7.56 6.38
CA CYS A 120 -14.74 -7.95 5.53
C CYS A 120 -15.77 -8.81 6.30
N GLN A 121 -15.33 -9.80 7.08
CA GLN A 121 -16.23 -10.62 7.89
C GLN A 121 -17.00 -9.80 8.93
N ILE A 122 -16.31 -8.87 9.61
CA ILE A 122 -16.94 -7.94 10.57
C ILE A 122 -17.96 -7.04 9.86
N GLY A 123 -17.59 -6.49 8.70
CA GLY A 123 -18.50 -5.67 7.91
C GLY A 123 -19.76 -6.40 7.52
N ALA A 124 -19.64 -7.66 7.04
CA ALA A 124 -20.78 -8.52 6.69
C ALA A 124 -21.71 -8.76 7.89
N ALA A 125 -21.13 -9.06 9.05
CA ALA A 125 -21.89 -9.38 10.26
C ALA A 125 -22.69 -8.18 10.81
N HIS A 126 -22.27 -6.94 10.52
CA HIS A 126 -22.85 -5.72 11.10
C HIS A 126 -23.44 -4.75 10.05
N GLY A 127 -23.49 -5.12 8.78
CA GLY A 127 -24.01 -4.25 7.72
C GLY A 127 -23.10 -3.06 7.35
N MET A 128 -21.83 -3.05 7.78
CA MET A 128 -20.82 -2.06 7.38
C MET A 128 -20.25 -2.42 6.02
N ARG A 129 -20.26 -1.50 5.06
CA ARG A 129 -19.64 -1.72 3.74
C ARG A 129 -18.12 -1.61 3.85
N VAL A 130 -17.43 -2.64 3.43
CA VAL A 130 -15.98 -2.70 3.42
C VAL A 130 -15.50 -2.76 1.97
N ALA A 131 -14.59 -1.86 1.59
CA ALA A 131 -13.89 -1.88 0.31
C ALA A 131 -12.37 -1.91 0.54
N VAL A 132 -11.67 -2.72 -0.24
CA VAL A 132 -10.23 -2.97 -0.08
C VAL A 132 -9.50 -2.59 -1.36
N ALA A 133 -8.54 -1.68 -1.24
CA ALA A 133 -7.60 -1.35 -2.29
C ALA A 133 -6.31 -2.16 -2.13
N ARG A 134 -5.88 -2.86 -3.16
CA ARG A 134 -4.64 -3.66 -3.19
C ARG A 134 -3.63 -3.07 -4.17
N PRO A 135 -2.87 -2.03 -3.79
CA PRO A 135 -1.91 -1.43 -4.68
C PRO A 135 -0.71 -2.36 -4.95
N SER A 136 -0.22 -2.28 -6.17
CA SER A 136 1.10 -2.75 -6.59
C SER A 136 2.20 -1.88 -5.96
N ILE A 137 3.42 -1.89 -6.51
CA ILE A 137 4.50 -1.01 -6.07
C ILE A 137 4.09 0.45 -6.32
N VAL A 138 4.01 1.22 -5.25
CA VAL A 138 3.56 2.62 -5.34
C VAL A 138 4.75 3.56 -5.57
N TYR A 139 4.65 4.35 -6.64
CA TYR A 139 5.56 5.45 -6.93
C TYR A 139 5.07 6.75 -6.28
N GLY A 140 6.00 7.53 -5.75
CA GLY A 140 5.80 8.89 -5.25
C GLY A 140 6.79 9.23 -4.14
N ARG A 141 7.15 10.51 -4.03
CA ARG A 141 8.10 10.98 -3.00
C ARG A 141 7.56 10.79 -1.60
N GLY A 142 8.44 10.34 -0.72
CA GLY A 142 8.13 10.01 0.68
C GLY A 142 7.63 8.59 0.91
N GLY A 143 7.56 7.74 -0.13
CA GLY A 143 7.38 6.30 -0.01
C GLY A 143 8.72 5.60 0.20
N ALA A 144 8.88 4.80 1.27
CA ALA A 144 10.18 4.22 1.65
C ALA A 144 10.79 3.35 0.52
N SER A 145 10.02 2.47 -0.11
CA SER A 145 10.49 1.67 -1.25
C SER A 145 10.77 2.51 -2.49
N CYS A 146 9.96 3.54 -2.73
CA CYS A 146 10.15 4.45 -3.85
C CYS A 146 11.46 5.23 -3.71
N GLU A 147 11.77 5.75 -2.51
CA GLU A 147 13.03 6.44 -2.24
C GLU A 147 14.26 5.56 -2.46
N LEU A 148 14.15 4.26 -2.15
CA LEU A 148 15.21 3.29 -2.47
C LEU A 148 15.38 3.19 -4.00
N PHE A 149 14.31 3.00 -4.75
CA PHE A 149 14.39 2.92 -6.22
C PHE A 149 14.90 4.21 -6.85
N ILE A 150 14.50 5.38 -6.35
CA ILE A 150 15.01 6.69 -6.79
C ILE A 150 16.53 6.78 -6.56
N LYS A 151 17.04 6.32 -5.42
CA LYS A 151 18.47 6.28 -5.14
C LYS A 151 19.22 5.33 -6.08
N LEU A 152 18.69 4.12 -6.29
CA LEU A 152 19.27 3.12 -7.19
C LEU A 152 19.31 3.62 -8.64
N ALA A 153 18.28 4.31 -9.10
CA ALA A 153 18.20 4.87 -10.44
C ALA A 153 19.23 5.98 -10.72
N ARG A 154 19.89 6.54 -9.69
CA ARG A 154 21.00 7.50 -9.86
C ARG A 154 22.29 6.84 -10.36
N LEU A 155 22.44 5.55 -10.13
CA LEU A 155 23.64 4.79 -10.53
C LEU A 155 23.65 4.61 -12.04
N SER A 156 24.84 4.72 -12.66
CA SER A 156 25.01 4.45 -14.11
C SER A 156 25.10 2.97 -14.41
N VAL A 157 25.58 2.20 -13.44
CA VAL A 157 25.68 0.74 -13.51
C VAL A 157 25.10 0.18 -12.22
N ILE A 158 24.25 -0.81 -12.34
CA ILE A 158 23.67 -1.51 -11.18
C ILE A 158 23.69 -3.02 -11.39
N ALA A 159 24.05 -3.75 -10.36
CA ALA A 159 23.97 -5.19 -10.33
C ALA A 159 22.60 -5.62 -9.79
N LEU A 160 21.82 -6.35 -10.59
CA LEU A 160 20.49 -6.82 -10.20
C LEU A 160 20.40 -8.35 -10.28
N PRO A 161 19.73 -8.97 -9.27
CA PRO A 161 19.41 -10.39 -9.32
C PRO A 161 18.63 -10.72 -10.60
N ALA A 162 18.97 -11.82 -11.27
CA ALA A 162 18.37 -12.23 -12.55
C ALA A 162 18.30 -11.10 -13.61
N GLY A 163 19.20 -10.12 -13.54
CA GLY A 163 19.17 -8.94 -14.43
C GLY A 163 17.96 -8.03 -14.23
N GLY A 164 17.26 -8.14 -13.10
CA GLY A 164 16.08 -7.32 -12.80
C GLY A 164 14.86 -7.62 -13.69
N ARG A 165 14.69 -8.87 -14.14
CA ARG A 165 13.59 -9.29 -15.04
C ARG A 165 12.26 -9.54 -14.31
N PHE A 166 12.17 -9.21 -13.03
CA PHE A 166 10.93 -9.30 -12.24
C PHE A 166 9.87 -8.33 -12.77
N MET A 167 8.68 -8.84 -13.05
CA MET A 167 7.61 -8.05 -13.64
C MET A 167 6.87 -7.23 -12.57
N LEU A 168 6.70 -5.97 -12.85
CA LEU A 168 6.08 -4.96 -11.99
C LEU A 168 5.05 -4.18 -12.80
N GLN A 169 4.07 -3.63 -12.10
CA GLN A 169 3.08 -2.71 -12.66
C GLN A 169 2.90 -1.53 -11.71
N PRO A 170 3.93 -0.64 -11.62
CA PRO A 170 3.93 0.46 -10.65
C PRO A 170 2.73 1.37 -10.81
N VAL A 171 2.16 1.82 -9.69
CA VAL A 171 1.03 2.74 -9.63
C VAL A 171 1.45 4.07 -9.00
N HIS A 172 0.92 5.18 -9.47
CA HIS A 172 1.23 6.49 -8.89
C HIS A 172 0.45 6.72 -7.59
N ALA A 173 1.10 7.31 -6.57
CA ALA A 173 0.52 7.54 -5.26
C ALA A 173 -0.74 8.44 -5.28
N ASN A 174 -0.84 9.35 -6.25
CA ASN A 174 -2.03 10.19 -6.42
C ASN A 174 -3.21 9.36 -6.94
N ASP A 175 -2.98 8.41 -7.86
CA ASP A 175 -4.03 7.50 -8.32
C ASP A 175 -4.51 6.58 -7.20
N VAL A 176 -3.58 6.08 -6.37
CA VAL A 176 -3.96 5.29 -5.18
C VAL A 176 -4.85 6.10 -4.23
N ALA A 177 -4.49 7.36 -3.97
CA ALA A 177 -5.26 8.23 -3.08
C ALA A 177 -6.63 8.59 -3.66
N ASP A 178 -6.69 8.92 -4.96
CA ASP A 178 -7.94 9.20 -5.67
C ASP A 178 -8.85 7.96 -5.67
N GLY A 179 -8.31 6.80 -6.01
CA GLY A 179 -9.06 5.53 -5.98
C GLY A 179 -9.62 5.18 -4.61
N LEU A 180 -8.85 5.38 -3.53
CA LEU A 180 -9.34 5.17 -2.15
C LEU A 180 -10.54 6.07 -1.84
N VAL A 181 -10.48 7.36 -2.21
CA VAL A 181 -11.58 8.30 -2.00
C VAL A 181 -12.80 7.89 -2.82
N ARG A 182 -12.60 7.48 -4.07
CA ARG A 182 -13.69 7.03 -4.95
C ARG A 182 -14.34 5.72 -4.48
N LEU A 183 -13.62 4.81 -3.85
CA LEU A 183 -14.24 3.63 -3.20
C LEU A 183 -15.32 4.03 -2.18
N LEU A 184 -15.09 5.10 -1.43
CA LEU A 184 -16.11 5.62 -0.50
C LEU A 184 -17.21 6.38 -1.25
N GLU A 185 -16.83 7.34 -2.10
CA GLU A 185 -17.77 8.31 -2.70
C GLU A 185 -18.69 7.68 -3.74
N ASN A 186 -18.20 6.70 -4.50
CA ASN A 186 -19.03 5.92 -5.44
C ASN A 186 -19.86 4.83 -4.73
N GLY A 187 -19.75 4.71 -3.41
CA GLY A 187 -20.54 3.77 -2.62
C GLY A 187 -20.21 2.30 -2.93
N ALA A 188 -18.93 1.96 -3.08
CA ALA A 188 -18.50 0.61 -3.40
C ALA A 188 -19.26 -0.45 -2.58
N PRO A 189 -19.75 -1.53 -3.19
CA PRO A 189 -20.42 -2.62 -2.49
C PRO A 189 -19.54 -3.23 -1.41
N HIS A 190 -20.16 -3.86 -0.40
CA HIS A 190 -19.42 -4.62 0.59
C HIS A 190 -18.64 -5.77 -0.06
N GLY A 191 -17.40 -5.95 0.39
CA GLY A 191 -16.49 -7.00 -0.13
C GLY A 191 -15.81 -6.66 -1.44
N THR A 192 -15.96 -5.41 -1.94
CA THR A 192 -15.21 -4.95 -3.12
C THR A 192 -13.71 -4.98 -2.84
N ILE A 193 -12.95 -5.70 -3.65
CA ILE A 193 -11.48 -5.77 -3.61
C ILE A 193 -10.95 -5.41 -4.99
N ILE A 194 -10.22 -4.31 -5.11
CA ILE A 194 -9.69 -3.85 -6.40
C ILE A 194 -8.17 -3.81 -6.35
N PRO A 195 -7.47 -4.46 -7.31
CA PRO A 195 -6.06 -4.25 -7.55
C PRO A 195 -5.83 -2.82 -8.06
N PHE A 196 -4.98 -2.05 -7.38
CA PHE A 196 -4.60 -0.71 -7.82
C PHE A 196 -3.25 -0.78 -8.49
N THR A 197 -3.23 -0.87 -9.81
CA THR A 197 -2.02 -0.99 -10.63
C THR A 197 -1.97 0.14 -11.64
N GLY A 198 -0.77 0.48 -12.12
CA GLY A 198 -0.60 1.40 -13.24
C GLY A 198 -1.08 0.77 -14.55
N SER A 199 -1.13 1.56 -15.62
CA SER A 199 -1.55 1.09 -16.95
C SER A 199 -0.51 0.21 -17.66
N LEU A 200 0.78 0.28 -17.27
CA LEU A 200 1.87 -0.38 -17.98
C LEU A 200 2.64 -1.38 -17.12
N HIS A 201 2.85 -2.55 -17.68
CA HIS A 201 3.78 -3.55 -17.14
C HIS A 201 5.23 -3.17 -17.47
N THR A 202 6.14 -3.40 -16.55
CA THR A 202 7.56 -3.18 -16.76
C THR A 202 8.38 -4.17 -15.94
N SER A 203 9.66 -4.41 -16.31
CA SER A 203 10.57 -5.12 -15.43
C SER A 203 11.15 -4.18 -14.38
N LEU A 204 11.71 -4.73 -13.28
CA LEU A 204 12.44 -3.92 -12.30
C LEU A 204 13.57 -3.11 -12.96
N ALA A 205 14.30 -3.73 -13.88
CA ALA A 205 15.34 -3.05 -14.67
C ALA A 205 14.75 -1.92 -15.53
N GLY A 206 13.64 -2.16 -16.21
CA GLY A 206 12.90 -1.17 -17.00
C GLY A 206 12.38 -0.02 -16.14
N TYR A 207 11.84 -0.32 -14.97
CA TYR A 207 11.37 0.69 -14.02
C TYR A 207 12.48 1.61 -13.52
N LEU A 208 13.63 1.04 -13.14
CA LEU A 208 14.80 1.83 -12.74
C LEU A 208 15.39 2.65 -13.91
N ALA A 209 15.39 2.09 -15.12
CA ALA A 209 15.82 2.82 -16.32
C ALA A 209 14.87 3.98 -16.63
N ALA A 210 13.56 3.80 -16.53
CA ALA A 210 12.56 4.86 -16.71
C ALA A 210 12.72 5.97 -15.66
N MET A 211 12.94 5.63 -14.38
CA MET A 211 13.26 6.63 -13.34
C MET A 211 14.55 7.39 -13.65
N ARG A 212 15.58 6.71 -14.15
CA ARG A 212 16.85 7.34 -14.46
C ARG A 212 16.72 8.36 -15.59
N THR A 213 16.01 8.01 -16.65
CA THR A 213 15.83 8.90 -17.80
C THR A 213 14.81 10.00 -17.52
N GLY A 214 13.67 9.66 -16.94
CA GLY A 214 12.58 10.62 -16.69
C GLY A 214 12.85 11.55 -15.51
N LEU A 215 13.16 10.98 -14.33
CA LEU A 215 13.34 11.76 -13.11
C LEU A 215 14.73 12.41 -13.00
N HIS A 216 15.78 11.67 -13.38
CA HIS A 216 17.17 12.18 -13.25
C HIS A 216 17.73 12.77 -14.54
N ARG A 217 17.04 12.68 -15.68
CA ARG A 217 17.49 13.16 -16.99
C ARG A 217 18.88 12.64 -17.36
N LYS A 218 19.18 11.37 -17.03
CA LYS A 218 20.45 10.73 -17.27
C LYS A 218 20.32 9.65 -18.35
N PRO A 219 21.43 9.27 -19.04
CA PRO A 219 21.42 8.17 -20.01
C PRO A 219 20.91 6.87 -19.40
N SER A 220 20.56 5.90 -20.25
CA SER A 220 20.03 4.60 -19.84
C SER A 220 20.91 3.90 -18.79
N LEU A 221 20.27 3.10 -17.92
CA LEU A 221 20.90 2.33 -16.86
C LEU A 221 21.58 1.07 -17.48
N ARG A 222 22.83 0.83 -17.13
CA ARG A 222 23.51 -0.43 -17.44
C ARG A 222 23.28 -1.43 -16.32
N VAL A 223 22.55 -2.51 -16.61
CA VAL A 223 22.27 -3.57 -15.65
C VAL A 223 23.27 -4.72 -15.83
N LEU A 224 23.93 -5.11 -14.75
CA LEU A 224 24.76 -6.31 -14.65
C LEU A 224 23.94 -7.42 -14.01
N PRO A 225 23.67 -8.54 -14.71
CA PRO A 225 22.93 -9.64 -14.13
C PRO A 225 23.77 -10.37 -13.10
N ILE A 226 23.23 -10.59 -11.90
CA ILE A 226 23.84 -11.42 -10.86
C ILE A 226 23.03 -12.70 -10.74
N PRO A 227 23.69 -13.89 -10.73
CA PRO A 227 23.02 -15.14 -10.41
C PRO A 227 22.38 -15.09 -9.01
N LEU A 228 21.16 -15.60 -8.90
CA LEU A 228 20.40 -15.61 -7.62
C LEU A 228 21.15 -16.30 -6.49
N ALA A 229 21.90 -17.36 -6.81
CA ALA A 229 22.72 -18.10 -5.85
C ALA A 229 23.75 -17.23 -5.13
N LEU A 230 24.26 -16.17 -5.79
CA LEU A 230 25.22 -15.24 -5.20
C LEU A 230 24.56 -14.18 -4.32
N VAL A 231 23.26 -13.92 -4.47
CA VAL A 231 22.52 -12.91 -3.70
C VAL A 231 21.96 -13.50 -2.41
N LYS A 232 21.43 -14.73 -2.46
CA LYS A 232 20.75 -15.40 -1.34
C LYS A 232 21.56 -15.40 -0.03
N PRO A 233 22.87 -15.65 0.02
CA PRO A 233 23.63 -15.65 1.27
C PRO A 233 23.67 -14.29 1.98
N PHE A 234 23.51 -13.18 1.25
CA PHE A 234 23.58 -11.83 1.82
C PHE A 234 22.22 -11.29 2.29
N LEU A 235 21.10 -11.95 1.93
CA LEU A 235 19.76 -11.50 2.30
C LEU A 235 19.54 -11.39 3.82
N PRO A 236 20.08 -12.25 4.70
CA PRO A 236 19.94 -12.07 6.15
C PRO A 236 20.56 -10.76 6.64
N LEU A 237 21.73 -10.39 6.13
CA LEU A 237 22.42 -9.14 6.49
C LEU A 237 21.63 -7.93 5.99
N THR A 238 21.19 -7.93 4.74
CA THR A 238 20.39 -6.84 4.16
C THR A 238 19.04 -6.70 4.85
N ASN A 239 18.43 -7.80 5.29
CA ASN A 239 17.20 -7.79 6.09
C ASN A 239 17.34 -6.99 7.40
N VAL A 240 18.46 -7.18 8.12
CA VAL A 240 18.72 -6.44 9.36
C VAL A 240 18.97 -4.97 9.06
N LEU A 241 19.82 -4.65 8.08
CA LEU A 241 20.22 -3.27 7.74
C LEU A 241 19.07 -2.44 7.16
N SER A 242 18.13 -3.07 6.46
CA SER A 242 17.00 -2.41 5.81
C SER A 242 15.69 -2.50 6.61
N ASN A 243 15.72 -3.06 7.83
CA ASN A 243 14.54 -3.33 8.66
C ASN A 243 13.42 -4.08 7.89
N GLY A 244 13.80 -5.12 7.15
CA GLY A 244 12.87 -5.97 6.43
C GLY A 244 12.57 -5.56 4.98
N MET A 245 13.02 -4.38 4.55
CA MET A 245 12.74 -3.89 3.18
C MET A 245 13.48 -4.71 2.10
N VAL A 246 14.72 -5.13 2.36
CA VAL A 246 15.52 -6.00 1.49
C VAL A 246 15.78 -7.31 2.20
N SER A 247 14.95 -8.29 1.98
CA SER A 247 14.91 -9.57 2.69
C SER A 247 14.59 -10.73 1.75
N ALA A 248 14.73 -11.96 2.21
CA ALA A 248 14.25 -13.13 1.47
C ALA A 248 12.75 -13.03 1.13
N ASN A 249 11.94 -12.49 2.05
CA ASN A 249 10.52 -12.30 1.86
C ASN A 249 10.20 -11.25 0.76
N SER A 250 10.85 -10.07 0.81
CA SER A 250 10.67 -9.07 -0.24
C SER A 250 11.21 -9.53 -1.60
N PHE A 251 12.23 -10.36 -1.58
CA PHE A 251 12.76 -10.98 -2.78
C PHE A 251 11.79 -12.03 -3.37
N ALA A 252 11.17 -12.87 -2.54
CA ALA A 252 10.12 -13.81 -2.97
C ALA A 252 8.95 -13.08 -3.63
N LEU A 253 8.49 -11.96 -3.04
CA LEU A 253 7.45 -11.14 -3.66
C LEU A 253 7.87 -10.52 -5.00
N LEU A 254 9.15 -10.19 -5.17
CA LEU A 254 9.66 -9.76 -6.47
C LEU A 254 9.68 -10.90 -7.50
N GLU A 255 10.02 -12.12 -7.09
CA GLU A 255 10.00 -13.30 -7.97
C GLU A 255 8.58 -13.65 -8.43
N GLU A 256 7.58 -13.50 -7.56
CA GLU A 256 6.16 -13.69 -7.87
C GLU A 256 5.64 -12.62 -8.86
N GLY A 257 6.27 -11.45 -8.86
CA GLY A 257 5.84 -10.29 -9.63
C GLY A 257 4.75 -9.48 -8.92
N SER A 258 4.45 -8.31 -9.48
CA SER A 258 3.46 -7.39 -8.91
C SER A 258 2.62 -6.77 -10.03
N CYS A 259 1.83 -7.63 -10.69
CA CYS A 259 0.97 -7.28 -11.83
C CYS A 259 -0.43 -7.83 -11.64
N ALA A 260 -1.44 -7.08 -12.11
CA ALA A 260 -2.84 -7.50 -12.13
C ALA A 260 -3.60 -6.74 -13.22
N ASP A 261 -4.80 -7.18 -13.55
CA ASP A 261 -5.69 -6.43 -14.44
C ASP A 261 -6.06 -5.08 -13.80
N CYS A 262 -5.88 -3.99 -14.54
CA CYS A 262 -6.17 -2.63 -14.10
C CYS A 262 -7.57 -2.13 -14.50
N THR A 263 -8.37 -2.92 -15.21
CA THR A 263 -9.67 -2.51 -15.76
C THR A 263 -10.61 -1.96 -14.68
N ALA A 264 -10.82 -2.71 -13.60
CA ALA A 264 -11.68 -2.26 -12.50
C ALA A 264 -11.14 -0.98 -11.81
N PHE A 265 -9.84 -0.79 -11.79
CA PHE A 265 -9.23 0.42 -11.24
C PHE A 265 -9.40 1.61 -12.19
N ALA A 266 -9.24 1.41 -13.51
CA ALA A 266 -9.49 2.44 -14.52
C ALA A 266 -10.96 2.88 -14.50
N GLU A 267 -11.89 1.94 -14.41
CA GLU A 267 -13.32 2.22 -14.25
C GLU A 267 -13.61 3.04 -12.98
N LEU A 268 -13.02 2.65 -11.84
CA LEU A 268 -13.14 3.38 -10.58
C LEU A 268 -12.61 4.81 -10.70
N LEU A 269 -11.46 5.02 -11.37
CA LEU A 269 -10.88 6.33 -11.60
C LEU A 269 -11.63 7.16 -12.66
N GLY A 270 -12.41 6.52 -13.53
CA GLY A 270 -13.02 7.16 -14.70
C GLY A 270 -11.99 7.56 -15.77
N ARG A 271 -10.79 7.01 -15.71
CA ARG A 271 -9.67 7.19 -16.65
C ARG A 271 -8.64 6.09 -16.48
N GLU A 272 -7.76 5.94 -17.45
CA GLU A 272 -6.58 5.08 -17.29
C GLU A 272 -5.71 5.56 -16.13
N PRO A 273 -5.18 4.63 -15.30
CA PRO A 273 -4.15 4.94 -14.33
C PRO A 273 -2.88 5.47 -15.03
N LEU A 274 -2.14 6.35 -14.37
CA LEU A 274 -0.90 6.87 -14.92
C LEU A 274 0.09 5.75 -15.26
N GLY A 275 0.68 5.83 -16.44
CA GLY A 275 1.78 4.98 -16.87
C GLY A 275 3.12 5.45 -16.29
N VAL A 276 4.09 4.55 -16.19
CA VAL A 276 5.43 4.86 -15.62
C VAL A 276 6.10 6.07 -16.28
N GLY A 277 5.87 6.29 -17.59
CA GLY A 277 6.42 7.44 -18.32
C GLY A 277 5.86 8.80 -17.90
N GLU A 278 4.69 8.81 -17.28
CA GLU A 278 3.97 10.04 -16.89
C GLU A 278 4.26 10.45 -15.42
N PHE A 279 4.84 9.57 -14.62
CA PHE A 279 5.03 9.81 -13.17
C PHE A 279 5.82 11.09 -12.87
N TRP A 280 6.81 11.40 -13.70
CA TRP A 280 7.72 12.54 -13.51
C TRP A 280 7.09 13.89 -13.84
N ALA A 281 6.04 13.90 -14.64
CA ALA A 281 5.28 15.11 -14.97
C ALA A 281 4.38 15.58 -13.80
N MET A 282 4.15 14.69 -12.81
CA MET A 282 3.31 14.97 -11.65
C MET A 282 4.09 15.43 -10.40
N GLU A 283 5.42 15.57 -10.52
CA GLU A 283 6.33 16.06 -9.48
C GLU A 283 6.90 17.43 -9.88
#